data_c3ac0aaa14f62e7e2067569a1b8f4c70
#
_entry.id   c3ac0aaa14f62e7e2067569a1b8f4c70
#
_cell.length_a   1.000
_cell.length_b   1.000
_cell.length_c   1.000
_cell.angle_alpha   90.00
_cell.angle_beta   90.00
_cell.angle_gamma   90.00
#
_symmetry.space_group_name_H-M   'P 1'
#
loop_
_entity.id
_entity.type
_entity.pdbx_description
1 polymer ?
#
loop_
_entity_poly.entity_id
_entity_poly.type
_entity_poly.pdbx_seq_one_letter_code
_entity_poly.pdbx_strand_id
1 'polypeptide(L)'
;QGAARRANNAPVTRYEEPHWIAVLERRRPRGFGLFATAVVLIGAAVLGVIKGGHIDEVLGALSDTRNAAANSVGFRITSVAITGRKQLTQDEILAVGGVNGRSSLLFLDAATARDKLKADPWISDATVQKLYPGRLQIDITERSPFALWQENGRVSVISADGTVLEPYVARRFVSLPLVVGKGAET
;
A
#
# COMPACT_ATOMS: atom_id res chain seq x y z
N GLN A 1 -81.21 55.94 6.42
CA GLN A 1 -80.76 54.77 5.59
C GLN A 1 -79.36 54.53 5.91
N GLY A 2 -79.04 53.58 6.81
CA GLY A 2 -77.67 53.23 7.20
C GLY A 2 -77.55 51.72 7.08
N ALA A 3 -76.82 51.30 6.01
CA ALA A 3 -76.48 49.90 5.88
C ALA A 3 -75.19 49.63 6.63
N ALA A 4 -75.27 48.88 7.69
CA ALA A 4 -74.15 48.43 8.53
C ALA A 4 -73.30 47.42 7.76
N ARG A 5 -72.10 47.79 7.53
CA ARG A 5 -71.00 46.89 7.03
C ARG A 5 -70.60 45.94 8.19
N ARG A 6 -71.07 44.69 8.14
CA ARG A 6 -70.55 43.63 9.03
C ARG A 6 -69.14 43.30 8.63
N ALA A 7 -68.20 43.67 9.44
CA ALA A 7 -66.81 43.20 9.33
C ALA A 7 -66.77 41.68 9.65
N ASN A 8 -66.29 40.93 8.67
CA ASN A 8 -66.10 39.49 8.78
C ASN A 8 -64.85 39.20 9.59
N ASN A 9 -64.96 39.05 10.90
CA ASN A 9 -63.89 38.58 11.80
C ASN A 9 -63.81 37.06 11.72
N ALA A 10 -63.14 36.55 10.70
CA ALA A 10 -62.70 35.15 10.73
C ALA A 10 -61.55 35.02 11.72
N PRO A 11 -61.57 34.07 12.66
CA PRO A 11 -60.45 33.84 13.55
C PRO A 11 -59.24 33.36 12.75
N VAL A 12 -58.15 34.14 12.79
CA VAL A 12 -56.84 33.71 12.29
C VAL A 12 -56.36 32.64 13.24
N THR A 13 -56.46 31.38 12.84
CA THR A 13 -55.82 30.27 13.56
C THR A 13 -54.31 30.50 13.51
N ARG A 14 -53.73 30.99 14.62
CA ARG A 14 -52.29 30.96 14.86
C ARG A 14 -51.89 29.49 14.95
N TYR A 15 -51.13 29.04 13.97
CA TYR A 15 -50.38 27.80 14.14
C TYR A 15 -49.38 28.04 15.27
N GLU A 16 -49.66 27.49 16.45
CA GLU A 16 -48.65 27.40 17.50
C GLU A 16 -47.61 26.38 17.04
N GLU A 17 -46.44 26.85 16.69
CA GLU A 17 -45.31 25.97 16.44
C GLU A 17 -45.02 25.14 17.69
N PRO A 18 -44.89 23.81 17.56
CA PRO A 18 -44.71 22.96 18.73
C PRO A 18 -43.40 23.33 19.44
N HIS A 19 -43.52 23.63 20.74
CA HIS A 19 -42.43 24.15 21.61
C HIS A 19 -41.14 23.30 21.61
N TRP A 20 -41.21 22.02 21.20
CA TRP A 20 -40.04 21.17 21.08
C TRP A 20 -39.07 21.59 19.94
N ILE A 21 -39.57 22.24 18.90
CA ILE A 21 -38.76 22.80 17.81
C ILE A 21 -37.84 23.92 18.32
N ALA A 22 -38.41 24.80 19.17
CA ALA A 22 -37.68 25.91 19.79
C ALA A 22 -36.59 25.45 20.78
N VAL A 23 -36.80 24.29 21.42
CA VAL A 23 -35.80 23.69 22.33
C VAL A 23 -34.64 23.10 21.60
N LEU A 24 -34.83 22.53 20.41
CA LEU A 24 -33.77 21.98 19.54
C LEU A 24 -32.88 23.08 18.96
N GLU A 25 -33.44 24.25 18.63
CA GLU A 25 -32.66 25.37 18.10
C GLU A 25 -31.74 26.02 19.15
N ARG A 26 -32.20 26.07 20.42
CA ARG A 26 -31.47 26.74 21.52
C ARG A 26 -30.23 26.00 22.00
N ARG A 27 -30.08 24.70 21.66
CA ARG A 27 -28.94 23.85 22.08
C ARG A 27 -27.87 23.61 21.01
N ARG A 28 -27.98 24.22 19.83
CA ARG A 28 -26.97 24.03 18.79
C ARG A 28 -25.77 24.91 19.08
N PRO A 29 -24.59 24.36 19.48
CA PRO A 29 -23.38 25.13 19.60
C PRO A 29 -23.03 25.74 18.24
N ARG A 30 -22.53 26.95 18.23
CA ARG A 30 -22.19 27.76 17.02
C ARG A 30 -21.20 27.08 16.04
N GLY A 31 -20.89 25.84 16.12
CA GLY A 31 -20.05 25.07 15.20
C GLY A 31 -20.70 23.76 14.76
N PHE A 32 -21.91 23.42 15.28
CA PHE A 32 -22.53 22.13 15.02
C PHE A 32 -22.83 21.89 13.53
N GLY A 33 -23.25 22.94 12.82
CA GLY A 33 -23.49 22.85 11.37
C GLY A 33 -22.21 22.53 10.59
N LEU A 34 -21.12 23.23 10.88
CA LEU A 34 -19.82 22.99 10.26
C LEU A 34 -19.28 21.59 10.58
N PHE A 35 -19.43 21.16 11.84
CA PHE A 35 -19.04 19.81 12.24
C PHE A 35 -19.85 18.73 11.53
N ALA A 36 -21.18 18.87 11.48
CA ALA A 36 -22.06 17.93 10.79
C ALA A 36 -21.75 17.87 9.29
N THR A 37 -21.54 19.01 8.65
CA THR A 37 -21.13 19.07 7.23
C THR A 37 -19.76 18.39 7.01
N ALA A 38 -18.79 18.63 7.88
CA ALA A 38 -17.48 17.98 7.80
C ALA A 38 -17.60 16.45 7.94
N VAL A 39 -18.39 15.97 8.89
CA VAL A 39 -18.62 14.52 9.07
C VAL A 39 -19.29 13.89 7.83
N VAL A 40 -20.29 14.56 7.25
CA VAL A 40 -20.94 14.07 6.03
C VAL A 40 -19.97 14.06 4.84
N LEU A 41 -19.18 15.10 4.67
CA LEU A 41 -18.18 15.17 3.59
C LEU A 41 -17.09 14.09 3.75
N ILE A 42 -16.58 13.90 4.97
CA ILE A 42 -15.61 12.83 5.26
C ILE A 42 -16.23 11.46 5.00
N GLY A 43 -17.45 11.23 5.49
CA GLY A 43 -18.17 9.98 5.24
C GLY A 43 -18.40 9.70 3.76
N ALA A 44 -18.81 10.71 2.98
CA ALA A 44 -18.99 10.60 1.55
C ALA A 44 -17.66 10.34 0.83
N ALA A 45 -16.56 11.00 1.23
CA ALA A 45 -15.23 10.76 0.68
C ALA A 45 -14.76 9.32 0.97
N VAL A 46 -14.91 8.83 2.20
CA VAL A 46 -14.56 7.45 2.58
C VAL A 46 -15.37 6.44 1.78
N LEU A 47 -16.69 6.63 1.67
CA LEU A 47 -17.55 5.76 0.87
C LEU A 47 -17.19 5.81 -0.62
N GLY A 48 -16.83 6.98 -1.15
CA GLY A 48 -16.35 7.15 -2.51
C GLY A 48 -15.07 6.38 -2.80
N VAL A 49 -14.12 6.44 -1.88
CA VAL A 49 -12.85 5.68 -1.98
C VAL A 49 -13.10 4.17 -1.93
N ILE A 50 -13.95 3.70 -0.99
CA ILE A 50 -14.25 2.27 -0.84
C ILE A 50 -15.02 1.73 -2.05
N LYS A 51 -16.04 2.45 -2.50
CA LYS A 51 -16.88 2.04 -3.66
C LYS A 51 -16.18 2.22 -4.99
N GLY A 52 -15.30 3.22 -5.11
CA GLY A 52 -14.53 3.50 -6.33
C GLY A 52 -13.30 2.59 -6.53
N GLY A 53 -12.95 1.74 -5.55
CA GLY A 53 -11.75 0.89 -5.66
C GLY A 53 -10.41 1.63 -5.56
N HIS A 54 -10.41 2.91 -5.14
CA HIS A 54 -9.23 3.77 -5.06
C HIS A 54 -8.50 3.69 -3.71
N ILE A 55 -8.74 2.63 -2.94
CA ILE A 55 -8.13 2.47 -1.60
C ILE A 55 -6.60 2.45 -1.71
N ASP A 56 -6.06 1.72 -2.68
CA ASP A 56 -4.61 1.58 -2.85
C ASP A 56 -3.96 2.90 -3.27
N GLU A 57 -4.63 3.71 -4.11
CA GLU A 57 -4.15 5.04 -4.51
C GLU A 57 -4.10 6.00 -3.31
N VAL A 58 -5.15 6.01 -2.48
CA VAL A 58 -5.22 6.86 -1.28
C VAL A 58 -4.18 6.44 -0.25
N LEU A 59 -4.02 5.14 -0.01
CA LEU A 59 -2.98 4.62 0.88
C LEU A 59 -1.58 4.92 0.35
N GLY A 60 -1.39 4.81 -0.98
CA GLY A 60 -0.16 5.21 -1.66
C GLY A 60 0.17 6.69 -1.46
N ALA A 61 -0.78 7.58 -1.74
CA ALA A 61 -0.62 9.02 -1.55
C ALA A 61 -0.32 9.40 -0.09
N LEU A 62 -0.97 8.72 0.87
CA LEU A 62 -0.73 8.93 2.29
C LEU A 62 0.68 8.49 2.71
N SER A 63 1.13 7.34 2.19
CA SER A 63 2.48 6.82 2.41
C SER A 63 3.54 7.72 1.81
N ASP A 64 3.32 8.25 0.61
CA ASP A 64 4.24 9.17 -0.07
C ASP A 64 4.37 10.49 0.70
N THR A 65 3.25 11.04 1.17
CA THR A 65 3.25 12.27 1.98
C THR A 65 4.01 12.07 3.30
N ARG A 66 3.77 10.95 3.97
CA ARG A 66 4.48 10.57 5.20
C ARG A 66 5.98 10.40 4.97
N ASN A 67 6.36 9.72 3.89
CA ASN A 67 7.76 9.53 3.51
C ASN A 67 8.42 10.87 3.15
N ALA A 68 7.73 11.75 2.43
CA ALA A 68 8.25 13.07 2.10
C ALA A 68 8.52 13.92 3.35
N ALA A 69 7.61 13.89 4.33
CA ALA A 69 7.81 14.56 5.60
C ALA A 69 9.02 14.01 6.38
N ALA A 70 9.18 12.69 6.45
CA ALA A 70 10.35 12.09 7.11
C ALA A 70 11.65 12.37 6.36
N ASN A 71 11.62 12.38 5.03
CA ASN A 71 12.77 12.68 4.21
C ASN A 71 13.24 14.14 4.36
N SER A 72 12.32 15.08 4.64
CA SER A 72 12.67 16.49 4.89
C SER A 72 13.39 16.70 6.22
N VAL A 73 13.20 15.81 7.19
CA VAL A 73 13.89 15.86 8.49
C VAL A 73 15.11 14.92 8.58
N GLY A 74 15.59 14.42 7.44
CA GLY A 74 16.87 13.71 7.35
C GLY A 74 16.79 12.18 7.33
N PHE A 75 15.60 11.59 7.26
CA PHE A 75 15.44 10.11 7.16
C PHE A 75 15.38 9.58 5.74
N ARG A 76 15.86 10.36 4.78
CA ARG A 76 16.01 9.92 3.39
C ARG A 76 17.05 8.83 3.30
N ILE A 77 16.79 7.81 2.49
CA ILE A 77 17.81 6.81 2.15
C ILE A 77 18.84 7.47 1.25
N THR A 78 20.06 7.70 1.77
CA THR A 78 21.15 8.38 1.09
C THR A 78 22.18 7.39 0.54
N SER A 79 22.26 6.19 1.12
CA SER A 79 23.14 5.14 0.67
C SER A 79 22.50 3.77 0.87
N VAL A 80 22.71 2.89 -0.10
CA VAL A 80 22.33 1.49 -0.04
C VAL A 80 23.56 0.65 -0.24
N ALA A 81 23.86 -0.22 0.70
CA ALA A 81 24.91 -1.24 0.57
C ALA A 81 24.24 -2.60 0.37
N ILE A 82 24.58 -3.30 -0.70
CA ILE A 82 24.07 -4.64 -0.99
C ILE A 82 25.26 -5.58 -1.11
N THR A 83 25.25 -6.64 -0.30
CA THR A 83 26.29 -7.69 -0.31
C THR A 83 25.69 -9.03 -0.71
N GLY A 84 26.55 -9.94 -1.20
CA GLY A 84 26.17 -11.32 -1.55
C GLY A 84 25.51 -11.48 -2.93
N ARG A 85 25.30 -10.43 -3.70
CA ARG A 85 24.74 -10.50 -5.06
C ARG A 85 25.74 -11.09 -6.06
N LYS A 86 25.23 -11.86 -7.01
CA LYS A 86 26.00 -12.48 -8.11
C LYS A 86 25.34 -12.25 -9.47
N GLN A 87 24.08 -12.65 -9.61
CA GLN A 87 23.27 -12.59 -10.83
C GLN A 87 22.33 -11.40 -10.84
N LEU A 88 21.75 -11.08 -9.68
CA LEU A 88 20.79 -10.00 -9.52
C LEU A 88 21.47 -8.63 -9.50
N THR A 89 20.85 -7.68 -10.15
CA THR A 89 21.29 -6.27 -10.12
C THR A 89 20.79 -5.59 -8.84
N GLN A 90 21.43 -4.47 -8.49
CA GLN A 90 20.99 -3.67 -7.36
C GLN A 90 19.55 -3.20 -7.52
N ASP A 91 19.17 -2.76 -8.72
CA ASP A 91 17.83 -2.22 -8.98
C ASP A 91 16.75 -3.30 -8.88
N GLU A 92 17.01 -4.53 -9.32
CA GLU A 92 16.12 -5.68 -9.14
C GLU A 92 15.91 -5.99 -7.66
N ILE A 93 16.98 -6.06 -6.87
CA ILE A 93 16.89 -6.32 -5.42
C ILE A 93 16.09 -5.23 -4.72
N LEU A 94 16.31 -3.96 -5.04
CA LEU A 94 15.56 -2.85 -4.47
C LEU A 94 14.08 -2.89 -4.87
N ALA A 95 13.79 -3.20 -6.13
CA ALA A 95 12.43 -3.33 -6.65
C ALA A 95 11.67 -4.46 -5.94
N VAL A 96 12.27 -5.66 -5.83
CA VAL A 96 11.70 -6.81 -5.11
C VAL A 96 11.47 -6.47 -3.64
N GLY A 97 12.44 -5.84 -2.96
CA GLY A 97 12.32 -5.40 -1.58
C GLY A 97 11.32 -4.27 -1.36
N GLY A 98 10.78 -3.67 -2.44
CA GLY A 98 9.84 -2.55 -2.37
C GLY A 98 10.48 -1.24 -1.95
N VAL A 99 11.78 -1.08 -2.17
CA VAL A 99 12.55 0.13 -1.87
C VAL A 99 12.69 0.97 -3.12
N ASN A 100 12.29 2.23 -3.06
CA ASN A 100 12.39 3.17 -4.18
C ASN A 100 12.92 4.54 -3.71
N GLY A 101 13.15 5.45 -4.65
CA GLY A 101 13.71 6.77 -4.37
C GLY A 101 12.85 7.68 -3.47
N ARG A 102 11.58 7.31 -3.22
CA ARG A 102 10.66 8.03 -2.32
C ARG A 102 10.63 7.42 -0.92
N SER A 103 11.12 6.20 -0.76
CA SER A 103 11.11 5.48 0.52
C SER A 103 11.90 6.26 1.57
N SER A 104 11.35 6.31 2.79
CA SER A 104 12.02 6.83 3.97
C SER A 104 12.53 5.69 4.83
N LEU A 105 13.75 5.80 5.34
CA LEU A 105 14.32 4.81 6.26
C LEU A 105 13.48 4.66 7.54
N LEU A 106 12.83 5.75 7.97
CA LEU A 106 11.98 5.74 9.17
C LEU A 106 10.79 4.79 9.01
N PHE A 107 10.09 4.87 7.86
CA PHE A 107 8.86 4.13 7.61
C PHE A 107 9.07 2.84 6.79
N LEU A 108 10.29 2.58 6.33
CA LEU A 108 10.61 1.31 5.70
C LEU A 108 10.46 0.18 6.72
N ASP A 109 9.63 -0.80 6.42
CA ASP A 109 9.55 -2.03 7.18
C ASP A 109 10.59 -3.03 6.68
N ALA A 110 11.66 -3.19 7.46
CA ALA A 110 12.76 -4.09 7.13
C ALA A 110 12.35 -5.57 7.12
N ALA A 111 11.38 -5.96 7.98
CA ALA A 111 10.88 -7.33 8.00
C ALA A 111 10.09 -7.66 6.73
N THR A 112 9.15 -6.79 6.34
CA THR A 112 8.39 -6.93 5.10
C THR A 112 9.32 -6.90 3.87
N ALA A 113 10.32 -6.03 3.84
CA ALA A 113 11.30 -5.99 2.74
C ALA A 113 12.10 -7.29 2.65
N ARG A 114 12.57 -7.83 3.78
CA ARG A 114 13.24 -9.12 3.86
C ARG A 114 12.35 -10.26 3.35
N ASP A 115 11.11 -10.30 3.78
CA ASP A 115 10.19 -11.39 3.43
C ASP A 115 9.87 -11.36 1.92
N LYS A 116 9.74 -10.17 1.32
CA LYS A 116 9.63 -10.01 -0.14
C LYS A 116 10.87 -10.50 -0.87
N LEU A 117 12.06 -10.18 -0.38
CA LEU A 117 13.31 -10.66 -0.96
C LEU A 117 13.40 -12.18 -0.90
N LYS A 118 13.02 -12.80 0.22
CA LYS A 118 13.01 -14.27 0.37
C LYS A 118 11.94 -14.97 -0.45
N ALA A 119 10.91 -14.27 -0.90
CA ALA A 119 9.90 -14.78 -1.83
C ALA A 119 10.41 -14.86 -3.27
N ASP A 120 11.51 -14.18 -3.60
CA ASP A 120 12.15 -14.29 -4.91
C ASP A 120 12.87 -15.64 -5.04
N PRO A 121 12.62 -16.43 -6.10
CA PRO A 121 13.26 -17.74 -6.28
C PRO A 121 14.81 -17.69 -6.31
N TRP A 122 15.38 -16.58 -6.75
CA TRP A 122 16.82 -16.41 -6.81
C TRP A 122 17.47 -16.15 -5.45
N ILE A 123 16.69 -15.82 -4.42
CA ILE A 123 17.22 -15.46 -3.11
C ILE A 123 16.91 -16.58 -2.09
N SER A 124 17.94 -17.24 -1.59
CA SER A 124 17.79 -18.28 -0.55
C SER A 124 17.64 -17.67 0.84
N ASP A 125 18.36 -16.58 1.11
CA ASP A 125 18.24 -15.85 2.37
C ASP A 125 18.49 -14.34 2.17
N ALA A 126 17.91 -13.52 3.04
CA ALA A 126 18.06 -12.08 3.02
C ALA A 126 18.02 -11.49 4.44
N THR A 127 18.87 -10.50 4.67
CA THR A 127 18.85 -9.67 5.87
C THR A 127 18.75 -8.20 5.46
N VAL A 128 17.87 -7.45 6.09
CA VAL A 128 17.67 -6.01 5.84
C VAL A 128 17.88 -5.24 7.12
N GLN A 129 18.83 -4.32 7.13
CA GLN A 129 19.19 -3.53 8.30
C GLN A 129 19.08 -2.03 8.00
N LYS A 130 18.44 -1.32 8.91
CA LYS A 130 18.33 0.15 8.87
C LYS A 130 19.42 0.76 9.74
N LEU A 131 20.36 1.47 9.10
CA LEU A 131 21.45 2.18 9.75
C LEU A 131 21.17 3.67 9.69
N TYR A 132 20.58 4.19 10.76
CA TYR A 132 20.21 5.61 10.83
C TYR A 132 21.42 6.55 10.74
N PRO A 133 21.23 7.77 10.19
CA PRO A 133 19.94 8.32 9.74
C PRO A 133 19.53 7.94 8.30
N GLY A 134 20.41 7.47 7.43
CA GLY A 134 20.11 7.38 6.00
C GLY A 134 20.72 6.18 5.25
N ARG A 135 21.26 5.18 5.91
CA ARG A 135 21.88 4.02 5.27
C ARG A 135 20.99 2.78 5.38
N LEU A 136 20.76 2.12 4.25
CA LEU A 136 20.12 0.80 4.18
C LEU A 136 21.17 -0.23 3.82
N GLN A 137 21.27 -1.30 4.60
CA GLN A 137 22.11 -2.45 4.31
C GLN A 137 21.24 -3.65 4.00
N ILE A 138 21.52 -4.33 2.89
CA ILE A 138 20.83 -5.54 2.46
C ILE A 138 21.91 -6.60 2.19
N ASP A 139 21.86 -7.68 2.95
CA ASP A 139 22.75 -8.82 2.75
C ASP A 139 21.89 -9.97 2.22
N ILE A 140 22.25 -10.50 1.03
CA ILE A 140 21.52 -11.60 0.39
C ILE A 140 22.41 -12.79 0.17
N THR A 141 21.80 -13.96 0.14
CA THR A 141 22.44 -15.18 -0.39
C THR A 141 21.65 -15.61 -1.62
N GLU A 142 22.30 -15.50 -2.79
CA GLU A 142 21.68 -15.95 -4.04
C GLU A 142 21.79 -17.46 -4.21
N ARG A 143 20.73 -18.07 -4.75
CA ARG A 143 20.80 -19.44 -5.26
C ARG A 143 21.63 -19.49 -6.53
N SER A 144 22.32 -20.61 -6.73
CA SER A 144 23.09 -20.83 -7.95
C SER A 144 22.37 -21.81 -8.86
N PRO A 145 22.26 -21.55 -10.17
CA PRO A 145 21.74 -22.50 -11.14
C PRO A 145 22.53 -23.81 -11.08
N PHE A 146 21.84 -24.93 -10.97
CA PHE A 146 22.45 -26.25 -10.82
C PHE A 146 22.18 -27.15 -12.01
N ALA A 147 20.92 -27.23 -12.46
CA ALA A 147 20.51 -28.11 -13.55
C ALA A 147 19.36 -27.51 -14.36
N LEU A 148 19.17 -28.06 -15.55
CA LEU A 148 17.93 -27.92 -16.32
C LEU A 148 17.01 -29.06 -15.94
N TRP A 149 15.79 -28.75 -15.54
CA TRP A 149 14.78 -29.76 -15.21
C TRP A 149 13.68 -29.81 -16.27
N GLN A 150 13.50 -31.00 -16.84
CA GLN A 150 12.46 -31.22 -17.82
C GLN A 150 11.33 -32.05 -17.22
N GLU A 151 10.15 -31.44 -17.13
CA GLU A 151 8.90 -32.08 -16.75
C GLU A 151 7.76 -31.69 -17.70
N ASN A 152 6.94 -32.64 -18.10
CA ASN A 152 5.76 -32.43 -18.98
C ASN A 152 6.08 -31.62 -20.25
N GLY A 153 7.27 -31.82 -20.83
CA GLY A 153 7.74 -31.11 -22.03
C GLY A 153 8.19 -29.67 -21.81
N ARG A 154 8.23 -29.19 -20.58
CA ARG A 154 8.78 -27.88 -20.21
C ARG A 154 10.14 -28.05 -19.60
N VAL A 155 11.03 -27.09 -19.88
CA VAL A 155 12.38 -27.07 -19.32
C VAL A 155 12.52 -25.80 -18.48
N SER A 156 12.92 -25.97 -17.23
CA SER A 156 13.15 -24.92 -16.27
C SER A 156 14.57 -24.99 -15.72
N VAL A 157 15.10 -23.86 -15.22
CA VAL A 157 16.36 -23.83 -14.51
C VAL A 157 16.09 -24.02 -13.02
N ILE A 158 16.77 -24.99 -12.40
CA ILE A 158 16.63 -25.26 -10.96
C ILE A 158 17.97 -25.07 -10.23
N SER A 159 17.85 -24.73 -8.94
CA SER A 159 18.95 -24.72 -7.98
C SER A 159 19.16 -26.12 -7.37
N ALA A 160 20.22 -26.26 -6.58
CA ALA A 160 20.56 -27.53 -5.94
C ALA A 160 19.54 -27.98 -4.88
N ASP A 161 18.74 -27.06 -4.34
CA ASP A 161 17.64 -27.34 -3.39
C ASP A 161 16.30 -27.59 -4.11
N GLY A 162 16.30 -27.75 -5.46
CA GLY A 162 15.11 -28.02 -6.26
C GLY A 162 14.26 -26.78 -6.58
N THR A 163 14.60 -25.61 -6.09
CA THR A 163 13.82 -24.38 -6.39
C THR A 163 13.91 -24.03 -7.87
N VAL A 164 12.78 -23.79 -8.51
CA VAL A 164 12.73 -23.32 -9.91
C VAL A 164 13.12 -21.84 -9.94
N LEU A 165 14.27 -21.54 -10.55
CA LEU A 165 14.79 -20.19 -10.67
C LEU A 165 14.18 -19.42 -11.85
N GLU A 166 14.15 -20.08 -13.02
CA GLU A 166 13.54 -19.55 -14.24
C GLU A 166 12.69 -20.64 -14.92
N PRO A 167 11.45 -20.31 -15.34
CA PRO A 167 10.57 -21.26 -16.03
C PRO A 167 10.92 -21.43 -17.51
N TYR A 168 12.00 -20.82 -17.97
CA TYR A 168 12.53 -20.92 -19.34
C TYR A 168 14.06 -20.94 -19.29
N VAL A 169 14.67 -21.43 -20.36
CA VAL A 169 16.13 -21.59 -20.43
C VAL A 169 16.73 -20.43 -21.23
N ALA A 170 17.37 -19.50 -20.53
CA ALA A 170 18.19 -18.49 -21.17
C ALA A 170 19.50 -19.14 -21.73
N ARG A 171 20.08 -18.54 -22.79
CA ARG A 171 21.30 -19.08 -23.45
C ARG A 171 22.46 -19.33 -22.49
N ARG A 172 22.54 -18.57 -21.40
CA ARG A 172 23.60 -18.71 -20.38
C ARG A 172 23.54 -20.01 -19.58
N PHE A 173 22.42 -20.74 -19.65
CA PHE A 173 22.20 -21.97 -18.88
C PHE A 173 22.21 -23.25 -19.71
N VAL A 174 22.38 -23.18 -21.04
CA VAL A 174 22.33 -24.37 -21.91
C VAL A 174 23.45 -25.38 -21.63
N SER A 175 24.48 -25.00 -20.91
CA SER A 175 25.60 -25.88 -20.51
C SER A 175 25.32 -26.67 -19.22
N LEU A 176 24.21 -26.40 -18.54
CA LEU A 176 23.85 -27.13 -17.31
C LEU A 176 23.39 -28.54 -17.63
N PRO A 177 23.61 -29.50 -16.72
CA PRO A 177 23.11 -30.87 -16.90
C PRO A 177 21.58 -30.89 -16.96
N LEU A 178 21.03 -31.79 -17.81
CA LEU A 178 19.59 -31.97 -17.93
C LEU A 178 19.13 -33.12 -17.00
N VAL A 179 18.17 -32.82 -16.15
CA VAL A 179 17.45 -33.77 -15.29
C VAL A 179 16.05 -33.96 -15.84
N VAL A 180 15.58 -35.19 -15.99
CA VAL A 180 14.27 -35.50 -16.55
C VAL A 180 13.46 -36.30 -15.54
N GLY A 181 12.21 -35.98 -15.35
CA GLY A 181 11.29 -36.73 -14.50
C GLY A 181 10.65 -35.90 -13.39
N LYS A 182 9.76 -36.55 -12.64
CA LYS A 182 9.09 -35.96 -11.48
C LYS A 182 10.01 -36.02 -10.28
N GLY A 183 9.89 -35.04 -9.38
CA GLY A 183 10.55 -35.04 -8.09
C GLY A 183 11.92 -34.33 -8.06
N ALA A 184 12.32 -33.65 -9.12
CA ALA A 184 13.55 -32.82 -9.10
C ALA A 184 13.34 -31.47 -8.36
N GLU A 185 12.10 -31.18 -8.00
CA GLU A 185 11.66 -29.99 -7.26
C GLU A 185 11.69 -30.16 -5.74
N THR A 186 12.15 -31.28 -5.20
CA THR A 186 12.14 -31.59 -3.77
C THR A 186 13.54 -31.69 -3.18
#